data_ce9e0838e8fd72aafd1171cb57fbbfaa
#
_entry.id   ce9e0838e8fd72aafd1171cb57fbbfaa
#
_cell.length_a   1.000
_cell.length_b   1.000
_cell.length_c   1.000
_cell.angle_alpha   90.00
_cell.angle_beta   90.00
_cell.angle_gamma   90.00
#
_symmetry.space_group_name_H-M   'P 1'
#
loop_
_entity.id
_entity.type
_entity.pdbx_description
1 polymer ?
#
loop_
_entity_poly.entity_id
_entity_poly.type
_entity_poly.pdbx_seq_one_letter_code
_entity_poly.pdbx_strand_id
1 'polypeptide(L)'
;MNKHILPILFALPLFVNAYDLIEIPHTSAIQNIGKLRTVCGRVQSTYINSNTASQRIYLNMGREYPNHTFTGLIWYSSNKDNFDGRPDKKYKKKNICISGVISTFNERPQIQIDFENQIEIRE
;
A
#
# COMPACT_ATOMS: atom_id res chain seq x y z
N MET A 1 -32.05 14.66 30.39
CA MET A 1 -31.77 14.31 30.12
C MET A 1 -31.24 13.96 29.47
N ASN A 2 -30.96 14.17 29.29
CA ASN A 2 -30.54 13.80 28.65
C ASN A 2 -29.77 13.32 28.25
N LYS A 3 -29.39 13.24 28.34
CA LYS A 3 -28.57 12.70 28.10
C LYS A 3 -28.16 11.99 27.19
N HIS A 4 -28.16 11.71 26.82
CA HIS A 4 -27.99 10.95 25.91
C HIS A 4 -27.29 11.28 24.87
N ILE A 5 -27.03 12.17 24.63
CA ILE A 5 -26.41 12.78 23.68
C ILE A 5 -25.08 12.46 23.55
N LEU A 6 -24.43 12.42 24.51
CA LEU A 6 -23.16 12.17 24.48
C LEU A 6 -22.68 11.08 23.78
N PRO A 7 -23.21 10.05 23.75
CA PRO A 7 -22.74 8.88 23.14
C PRO A 7 -22.24 9.04 21.77
N ILE A 8 -22.80 9.88 21.08
CA ILE A 8 -22.44 10.04 19.77
C ILE A 8 -21.07 10.42 19.56
N LEU A 9 -20.55 11.18 20.40
CA LEU A 9 -19.24 11.69 20.23
C LEU A 9 -18.19 10.65 20.30
N PHE A 10 -18.46 9.60 20.96
CA PHE A 10 -17.44 8.62 21.14
C PHE A 10 -16.99 7.99 19.90
N ALA A 11 -17.82 7.70 19.05
CA ALA A 11 -17.46 6.97 17.85
C ALA A 11 -16.63 7.80 16.92
N LEU A 12 -16.90 9.06 16.85
CA LEU A 12 -16.23 9.90 15.89
C LEU A 12 -14.72 9.95 15.99
N PRO A 13 -14.17 10.12 17.14
CA PRO A 13 -12.72 10.20 17.24
C PRO A 13 -12.04 8.96 16.73
N LEU A 14 -12.67 7.82 16.91
CA LEU A 14 -12.07 6.61 16.47
C LEU A 14 -11.99 6.55 14.96
N PHE A 15 -13.02 6.97 14.28
CA PHE A 15 -13.02 6.94 12.84
C PHE A 15 -11.99 7.89 12.28
N VAL A 16 -11.88 9.04 12.84
CA VAL A 16 -10.94 10.01 12.37
C VAL A 16 -9.53 9.44 12.42
N ASN A 17 -9.21 8.80 13.52
CA ASN A 17 -7.87 8.26 13.67
C ASN A 17 -7.57 7.17 12.66
N ALA A 18 -8.55 6.45 12.22
CA ALA A 18 -8.33 5.38 11.27
C ALA A 18 -7.85 5.89 9.92
N TYR A 19 -8.14 7.14 9.60
CA TYR A 19 -7.73 7.68 8.32
C TYR A 19 -6.52 8.59 8.39
N ASP A 20 -6.00 8.79 9.59
CA ASP A 20 -4.92 9.74 9.76
C ASP A 20 -3.59 9.01 9.85
N LEU A 21 -3.27 8.25 8.83
CA LEU A 21 -2.01 7.54 8.77
C LEU A 21 -0.90 8.50 8.40
N ILE A 22 0.27 8.28 8.98
CA ILE A 22 1.44 9.08 8.66
C ILE A 22 1.90 8.77 7.25
N GLU A 23 2.01 9.80 6.43
CA GLU A 23 2.44 9.69 5.06
C GLU A 23 3.93 9.94 4.96
N ILE A 24 4.65 9.09 4.27
CA ILE A 24 6.10 9.21 4.10
C ILE A 24 6.45 8.95 2.64
N PRO A 25 7.58 9.52 2.16
CA PRO A 25 8.04 9.19 0.82
C PRO A 25 8.67 7.79 0.81
N HIS A 26 8.71 7.18 -0.35
CA HIS A 26 9.25 5.83 -0.49
C HIS A 26 10.69 5.71 0.02
N THR A 27 11.44 6.80 -0.06
CA THR A 27 12.83 6.79 0.40
C THR A 27 12.97 6.69 1.91
N SER A 28 11.90 6.96 2.65
CA SER A 28 11.92 6.86 4.11
C SER A 28 11.37 5.54 4.63
N ALA A 29 10.93 4.67 3.74
CA ALA A 29 10.31 3.42 4.16
C ALA A 29 11.27 2.54 4.98
N ILE A 30 12.54 2.53 4.62
CA ILE A 30 13.53 1.68 5.31
C ILE A 30 13.68 2.06 6.78
N GLN A 31 13.37 3.30 7.14
CA GLN A 31 13.46 3.76 8.53
C GLN A 31 12.16 3.55 9.29
N ASN A 32 11.16 2.96 8.66
CA ASN A 32 9.85 2.78 9.25
C ASN A 32 9.38 1.32 9.24
N ILE A 33 10.34 0.40 9.25
CA ILE A 33 10.03 -1.03 9.24
C ILE A 33 9.20 -1.38 10.49
N GLY A 34 8.16 -2.16 10.29
CA GLY A 34 7.27 -2.58 11.37
C GLY A 34 6.16 -1.59 11.68
N LYS A 35 6.14 -0.44 11.02
CA LYS A 35 5.17 0.61 11.33
C LYS A 35 4.08 0.67 10.26
N LEU A 36 2.89 1.08 10.68
CA LEU A 36 1.77 1.30 9.78
C LEU A 36 1.93 2.70 9.20
N ARG A 37 2.12 2.78 7.90
CA ARG A 37 2.38 4.05 7.21
C ARG A 37 1.69 4.07 5.86
N THR A 38 1.58 5.27 5.30
CA THR A 38 1.21 5.46 3.90
C THR A 38 2.47 5.86 3.16
N VAL A 39 2.92 5.03 2.24
CA VAL A 39 4.18 5.24 1.52
C VAL A 39 3.86 5.70 0.11
N CYS A 40 4.41 6.85 -0.30
CA CYS A 40 4.10 7.47 -1.57
C CYS A 40 5.31 7.52 -2.48
N GLY A 41 5.08 7.32 -3.77
CA GLY A 41 6.11 7.41 -4.78
C GLY A 41 5.58 7.05 -6.17
N ARG A 42 6.45 7.17 -7.15
CA ARG A 42 6.12 6.80 -8.51
C ARG A 42 6.47 5.34 -8.75
N VAL A 43 5.57 4.59 -9.34
CA VAL A 43 5.82 3.21 -9.72
C VAL A 43 6.64 3.22 -11.01
N GLN A 44 7.92 2.97 -10.90
CA GLN A 44 8.82 3.01 -12.04
C GLN A 44 8.80 1.74 -12.85
N SER A 45 8.58 0.61 -12.20
CA SER A 45 8.48 -0.66 -12.90
C SER A 45 7.51 -1.59 -12.18
N THR A 46 6.98 -2.55 -12.90
CA THR A 46 6.11 -3.56 -12.33
C THR A 46 6.53 -4.93 -12.86
N TYR A 47 6.18 -5.96 -12.13
CA TYR A 47 6.47 -7.33 -12.56
C TYR A 47 5.35 -8.25 -12.10
N ILE A 48 5.01 -9.20 -12.94
CA ILE A 48 4.09 -10.27 -12.57
C ILE A 48 4.72 -11.57 -13.04
N ASN A 49 4.79 -12.56 -12.16
CA ASN A 49 5.39 -13.84 -12.54
C ASN A 49 4.40 -14.67 -13.35
N SER A 50 4.91 -15.65 -14.09
CA SER A 50 4.11 -16.44 -15.02
C SER A 50 3.37 -17.61 -14.37
N ASN A 51 3.68 -17.96 -13.13
CA ASN A 51 3.05 -19.08 -12.46
C ASN A 51 1.62 -18.69 -12.03
N THR A 52 0.62 -19.17 -12.76
CA THR A 52 -0.75 -18.75 -12.53
C THR A 52 -1.31 -19.22 -11.20
N ALA A 53 -0.73 -20.28 -10.61
CA ALA A 53 -1.20 -20.76 -9.31
C ALA A 53 -0.70 -19.93 -8.15
N SER A 54 0.38 -19.17 -8.36
CA SER A 54 0.98 -18.35 -7.31
C SER A 54 1.50 -17.04 -7.87
N GLN A 55 0.67 -16.34 -8.64
CA GLN A 55 1.08 -15.08 -9.22
C GLN A 55 1.22 -14.00 -8.17
N ARG A 56 2.31 -13.26 -8.27
CA ARG A 56 2.57 -12.09 -7.44
C ARG A 56 2.84 -10.92 -8.36
N ILE A 57 2.36 -9.76 -7.95
CA ILE A 57 2.61 -8.52 -8.66
C ILE A 57 3.45 -7.63 -7.77
N TYR A 58 4.48 -7.04 -8.38
CA TYR A 58 5.40 -6.13 -7.70
C TYR A 58 5.25 -4.75 -8.30
N LEU A 59 4.96 -3.77 -7.45
CA LEU A 59 4.90 -2.36 -7.84
C LEU A 59 6.14 -1.70 -7.24
N ASN A 60 7.14 -1.44 -8.08
CA ASN A 60 8.45 -0.97 -7.61
C ASN A 60 8.57 0.53 -7.72
N MET A 61 8.90 1.19 -6.63
CA MET A 61 9.02 2.64 -6.56
C MET A 61 10.46 3.09 -6.50
N GLY A 62 10.67 4.32 -6.92
CA GLY A 62 11.95 5.00 -6.83
C GLY A 62 12.75 4.84 -8.09
N ARG A 63 13.24 3.65 -8.33
CA ARG A 63 13.98 3.32 -9.55
C ARG A 63 13.45 2.02 -10.07
N GLU A 64 13.84 1.68 -11.27
CA GLU A 64 13.46 0.39 -11.84
C GLU A 64 14.20 -0.72 -11.14
N TYR A 65 13.60 -1.90 -11.15
CA TYR A 65 14.22 -3.08 -10.60
C TYR A 65 15.60 -3.30 -11.26
N PRO A 66 16.65 -3.64 -10.53
CA PRO A 66 16.69 -4.00 -9.10
C PRO A 66 17.12 -2.86 -8.18
N ASN A 67 17.10 -1.63 -8.66
CA ASN A 67 17.57 -0.48 -7.89
C ASN A 67 16.44 0.28 -7.18
N HIS A 68 15.25 -0.29 -7.14
CA HIS A 68 14.10 0.32 -6.50
C HIS A 68 14.28 0.43 -4.99
N THR A 69 13.56 1.37 -4.38
CA THR A 69 13.70 1.64 -2.95
C THR A 69 12.56 1.07 -2.14
N PHE A 70 11.46 0.72 -2.75
CA PHE A 70 10.27 0.24 -2.06
C PHE A 70 9.41 -0.56 -3.02
N THR A 71 8.72 -1.58 -2.50
CA THR A 71 7.84 -2.41 -3.31
C THR A 71 6.47 -2.56 -2.66
N GLY A 72 5.43 -2.39 -3.45
CA GLY A 72 4.11 -2.89 -3.08
C GLY A 72 3.97 -4.30 -3.63
N LEU A 73 3.66 -5.25 -2.75
CA LEU A 73 3.55 -6.67 -3.14
C LEU A 73 2.10 -7.11 -3.08
N ILE A 74 1.62 -7.67 -4.17
CA ILE A 74 0.27 -8.21 -4.26
C ILE A 74 0.36 -9.70 -4.55
N TRP A 75 -0.21 -10.53 -3.66
CA TRP A 75 -0.36 -11.96 -3.92
C TRP A 75 -1.60 -12.11 -4.81
N TYR A 76 -1.41 -11.91 -6.12
CA TYR A 76 -2.51 -11.72 -7.05
C TYR A 76 -3.42 -12.93 -7.18
N SER A 77 -2.86 -14.14 -7.20
CA SER A 77 -3.69 -15.34 -7.32
C SER A 77 -4.70 -15.46 -6.20
N SER A 78 -4.31 -15.06 -4.99
CA SER A 78 -5.17 -15.18 -3.82
C SER A 78 -6.13 -14.00 -3.66
N ASN A 79 -5.79 -12.84 -4.22
CA ASN A 79 -6.52 -11.60 -3.96
C ASN A 79 -7.08 -10.95 -5.22
N LYS A 80 -7.09 -11.69 -6.32
CA LYS A 80 -7.48 -11.14 -7.61
C LYS A 80 -8.83 -10.43 -7.58
N ASP A 81 -9.78 -11.00 -6.86
CA ASP A 81 -11.13 -10.43 -6.81
C ASP A 81 -11.21 -9.14 -5.99
N ASN A 82 -10.15 -8.81 -5.27
CA ASN A 82 -10.09 -7.57 -4.49
C ASN A 82 -9.59 -6.39 -5.32
N PHE A 83 -9.27 -6.62 -6.61
CA PHE A 83 -8.73 -5.59 -7.47
C PHE A 83 -9.55 -5.46 -8.74
N ASP A 84 -9.67 -4.24 -9.23
CA ASP A 84 -10.35 -3.96 -10.49
C ASP A 84 -9.30 -3.95 -11.58
N GLY A 85 -9.24 -5.03 -12.35
CA GLY A 85 -8.30 -5.17 -13.45
C GLY A 85 -6.94 -5.70 -13.01
N ARG A 86 -5.91 -5.29 -13.72
CA ARG A 86 -4.54 -5.77 -13.54
C ARG A 86 -3.70 -4.68 -12.89
N PRO A 87 -3.36 -4.83 -11.61
CA PRO A 87 -2.57 -3.81 -10.91
C PRO A 87 -1.23 -3.49 -11.55
N ASP A 88 -0.57 -4.50 -12.14
CA ASP A 88 0.72 -4.28 -12.78
C ASP A 88 0.62 -3.33 -13.98
N LYS A 89 -0.52 -3.32 -14.65
CA LYS A 89 -0.74 -2.40 -15.76
C LYS A 89 -1.33 -1.09 -15.29
N LYS A 90 -2.25 -1.17 -14.34
CA LYS A 90 -3.00 -0.02 -13.87
C LYS A 90 -2.12 1.04 -13.20
N TYR A 91 -1.17 0.59 -12.40
CA TYR A 91 -0.37 1.49 -11.58
C TYR A 91 1.01 1.81 -12.16
N LYS A 92 1.38 1.18 -13.27
CA LYS A 92 2.69 1.42 -13.84
C LYS A 92 2.84 2.88 -14.26
N LYS A 93 3.95 3.49 -13.85
CA LYS A 93 4.27 4.89 -14.16
C LYS A 93 3.31 5.89 -13.53
N LYS A 94 2.58 5.47 -12.50
CA LYS A 94 1.70 6.38 -11.77
C LYS A 94 2.30 6.78 -10.44
N ASN A 95 1.93 7.96 -9.98
CA ASN A 95 2.26 8.38 -8.62
C ASN A 95 1.18 7.84 -7.72
N ILE A 96 1.55 7.02 -6.75
CA ILE A 96 0.57 6.38 -5.86
C ILE A 96 1.05 6.43 -4.43
N CYS A 97 0.11 6.20 -3.52
CA CYS A 97 0.41 6.01 -2.11
C CYS A 97 -0.16 4.67 -1.69
N ILE A 98 0.63 3.89 -0.95
CA ILE A 98 0.25 2.56 -0.49
C ILE A 98 0.24 2.56 1.03
N SER A 99 -0.86 2.12 1.63
CA SER A 99 -1.00 2.07 3.09
C SER A 99 -0.90 0.64 3.59
N GLY A 100 -0.18 0.46 4.69
CA GLY A 100 -0.03 -0.85 5.31
C GLY A 100 1.16 -0.87 6.25
N VAL A 101 1.42 -2.05 6.81
CA VAL A 101 2.58 -2.24 7.69
C VAL A 101 3.79 -2.51 6.82
N ILE A 102 4.85 -1.76 7.06
CA ILE A 102 6.08 -1.92 6.29
C ILE A 102 6.86 -3.10 6.83
N SER A 103 7.19 -4.04 5.95
CA SER A 103 8.03 -5.19 6.28
C SER A 103 9.23 -5.18 5.34
N THR A 104 10.09 -6.18 5.45
CA THR A 104 11.25 -6.28 4.58
C THR A 104 11.26 -7.62 3.85
N PHE A 105 11.81 -7.59 2.66
CA PHE A 105 12.13 -8.80 1.92
C PHE A 105 13.47 -8.53 1.23
N ASN A 106 14.44 -9.38 1.47
CA ASN A 106 15.81 -9.20 0.96
C ASN A 106 16.33 -7.80 1.29
N GLU A 107 16.09 -7.40 2.55
CA GLU A 107 16.58 -6.12 3.10
C GLU A 107 15.94 -4.89 2.45
N ARG A 108 14.91 -5.05 1.68
CA ARG A 108 14.19 -3.91 1.08
C ARG A 108 12.83 -3.77 1.72
N PRO A 109 12.38 -2.54 1.94
CA PRO A 109 11.06 -2.33 2.52
C PRO A 109 9.95 -2.62 1.52
N GLN A 110 8.87 -3.17 2.04
CA GLN A 110 7.69 -3.45 1.23
C GLN A 110 6.43 -3.32 2.06
N ILE A 111 5.31 -3.16 1.38
CA ILE A 111 3.99 -3.32 1.98
C ILE A 111 3.25 -4.37 1.20
N GLN A 112 2.65 -5.34 1.89
CA GLN A 112 1.78 -6.31 1.26
C GLN A 112 0.41 -5.68 1.06
N ILE A 113 -0.11 -5.77 -0.15
CA ILE A 113 -1.37 -5.15 -0.52
C ILE A 113 -2.39 -6.25 -0.76
N ASP A 114 -3.44 -6.29 0.07
CA ASP A 114 -4.48 -7.30 -0.03
C ASP A 114 -5.75 -6.74 -0.67
N PHE A 115 -5.96 -5.43 -0.58
CA PHE A 115 -7.16 -4.79 -1.09
C PHE A 115 -6.80 -3.55 -1.90
N GLU A 116 -7.56 -3.28 -2.93
CA GLU A 116 -7.29 -2.13 -3.79
C GLU A 116 -7.36 -0.80 -3.05
N ASN A 117 -8.18 -0.71 -2.01
CA ASN A 117 -8.27 0.55 -1.27
C ASN A 117 -7.02 0.88 -0.45
N GLN A 118 -6.03 0.00 -0.39
CA GLN A 118 -4.74 0.34 0.18
C GLN A 118 -3.93 1.22 -0.77
N ILE A 119 -4.35 1.35 -2.02
CA ILE A 119 -3.64 2.11 -3.05
C ILE A 119 -4.47 3.32 -3.45
N GLU A 120 -3.83 4.48 -3.45
CA GLU A 120 -4.46 5.73 -3.88
C GLU A 120 -3.60 6.36 -4.97
N ILE A 121 -4.20 6.72 -6.11
CA ILE A 121 -3.47 7.41 -7.18
C ILE A 121 -3.41 8.90 -6.83
N ARG A 122 -2.23 9.47 -6.92
CA ARG A 122 -1.97 10.88 -6.61
C ARG A 122 -1.37 11.55 -7.84
N GLU A 123 -2.15 12.01 -8.76
CA GLU A 123 -1.61 12.65 -9.97
C GLU A 123 -1.58 14.17 -9.89
#